data_d01d43bcfdefd3870184f617a4313a91
#
_entry.id   d01d43bcfdefd3870184f617a4313a91
#
_cell.length_a   1.000
_cell.length_b   1.000
_cell.length_c   1.000
_cell.angle_alpha   90.00
_cell.angle_beta   90.00
_cell.angle_gamma   90.00
#
_symmetry.space_group_name_H-M   'P 1'
#
loop_
_entity.id
_entity.type
_entity.pdbx_description
1 polymer ?
#
loop_
_entity_poly.entity_id
_entity_poly.type
_entity_poly.pdbx_seq_one_letter_code
_entity_poly.pdbx_strand_id
1 'polypeptide(L)'
;MPPEQIVEYYQARFQIEFIFRDAKQFTGLSDCQARHLPRLDFHFNASLIALNLAKHQLSSCHSSAKSFVFSICSYKRLEFNKHLLCTFIDKLDLDPDLILNHPNLPSVLSYGTLAA
;
A
#
# COMPACT_ATOMS: atom_id res chain seq x y z
N MET A 1 -32.15 12.95 -10.82
CA MET A 1 -31.23 12.14 -10.00
C MET A 1 -31.88 11.93 -8.64
N PRO A 2 -32.08 10.71 -8.20
CA PRO A 2 -32.67 10.44 -6.89
C PRO A 2 -31.74 10.91 -5.75
N PRO A 3 -32.29 11.36 -4.61
CA PRO A 3 -31.51 11.90 -3.48
C PRO A 3 -30.44 10.93 -2.96
N GLU A 4 -30.70 9.65 -3.03
CA GLU A 4 -29.79 8.57 -2.59
C GLU A 4 -28.50 8.55 -3.42
N GLN A 5 -28.59 8.75 -4.72
CA GLN A 5 -27.41 8.83 -5.59
C GLN A 5 -26.57 10.08 -5.33
N ILE A 6 -27.21 11.20 -4.95
CA ILE A 6 -26.48 12.42 -4.59
C ILE A 6 -25.62 12.18 -3.34
N VAL A 7 -26.17 11.50 -2.34
CA VAL A 7 -25.45 11.14 -1.12
C VAL A 7 -24.28 10.20 -1.43
N GLU A 8 -24.49 9.21 -2.28
CA GLU A 8 -23.45 8.27 -2.70
C GLU A 8 -22.29 8.97 -3.42
N TYR A 9 -22.58 9.86 -4.37
CA TYR A 9 -21.56 10.67 -5.05
C TYR A 9 -20.83 11.62 -4.09
N TYR A 10 -21.54 12.20 -3.13
CA TYR A 10 -20.93 13.07 -2.14
C TYR A 10 -20.00 12.30 -1.19
N GLN A 11 -20.38 11.09 -0.80
CA GLN A 11 -19.51 10.21 -0.03
C GLN A 11 -18.25 9.77 -0.81
N ALA A 12 -18.37 9.55 -2.12
CA ALA A 12 -17.22 9.23 -2.96
C ALA A 12 -16.16 10.35 -3.00
N ARG A 13 -16.56 11.60 -2.76
CA ARG A 13 -15.63 12.74 -2.66
C ARG A 13 -14.56 12.54 -1.58
N PHE A 14 -14.94 12.00 -0.43
CA PHE A 14 -13.98 11.75 0.65
C PHE A 14 -12.87 10.76 0.26
N GLN A 15 -13.14 9.85 -0.66
CA GLN A 15 -12.13 8.94 -1.17
C GLN A 15 -11.01 9.68 -1.92
N ILE A 16 -11.33 10.75 -2.63
CA ILE A 16 -10.34 11.59 -3.31
C ILE A 16 -9.44 12.28 -2.28
N GLU A 17 -10.01 12.81 -1.21
CA GLU A 17 -9.26 13.45 -0.12
C GLU A 17 -8.32 12.44 0.57
N PHE A 18 -8.78 11.22 0.80
CA PHE A 18 -7.95 10.14 1.35
C PHE A 18 -6.82 9.73 0.41
N ILE A 19 -7.06 9.66 -0.90
CA ILE A 19 -6.02 9.36 -1.89
C ILE A 19 -4.93 10.43 -1.86
N PHE A 20 -5.28 11.71 -1.85
CA PHE A 20 -4.30 12.80 -1.78
C PHE A 20 -3.54 12.81 -0.44
N ARG A 21 -4.23 12.58 0.66
CA ARG A 21 -3.59 12.46 1.98
C ARG A 21 -2.56 11.34 1.98
N ASP A 22 -2.95 10.15 1.52
CA ASP A 22 -2.09 8.98 1.48
C ASP A 22 -0.92 9.17 0.50
N ALA A 23 -1.16 9.80 -0.64
CA ALA A 23 -0.11 10.11 -1.61
C ALA A 23 0.92 11.10 -1.04
N LYS A 24 0.48 12.14 -0.33
CA LYS A 24 1.38 13.09 0.33
C LYS A 24 2.19 12.43 1.44
N GLN A 25 1.56 11.59 2.24
CA GLN A 25 2.15 11.03 3.44
C GLN A 25 3.07 9.83 3.13
N PHE A 26 2.75 9.01 2.13
CA PHE A 26 3.40 7.71 1.94
C PHE A 26 4.09 7.53 0.58
N THR A 27 3.72 8.27 -0.45
CA THR A 27 4.33 8.15 -1.79
C THR A 27 5.05 9.41 -2.25
N GLY A 28 5.20 10.39 -1.37
CA GLY A 28 6.01 11.58 -1.61
C GLY A 28 5.43 12.56 -2.62
N LEU A 29 4.10 12.66 -2.75
CA LEU A 29 3.44 13.55 -3.71
C LEU A 29 3.92 15.01 -3.60
N SER A 30 4.23 15.47 -2.39
CA SER A 30 4.67 16.84 -2.10
C SER A 30 6.19 17.01 -2.04
N ASP A 31 6.98 15.95 -2.25
CA ASP A 31 8.43 15.94 -2.01
C ASP A 31 9.24 16.26 -3.27
N CYS A 32 8.58 16.60 -4.37
CA CYS A 32 9.24 16.89 -5.63
C CYS A 32 9.92 18.26 -5.61
N GLN A 33 11.21 18.27 -5.88
CA GLN A 33 12.02 19.49 -6.02
C GLN A 33 12.24 19.91 -7.49
N ALA A 34 11.64 19.22 -8.44
CA ALA A 34 11.76 19.52 -9.85
C ALA A 34 11.05 20.85 -10.20
N ARG A 35 11.65 21.61 -11.13
CA ARG A 35 11.10 22.91 -11.59
C ARG A 35 10.58 22.84 -13.02
N HIS A 36 10.80 21.74 -13.74
CA HIS A 36 10.36 21.54 -15.11
C HIS A 36 9.05 20.76 -15.15
N LEU A 37 8.10 21.26 -15.93
CA LEU A 37 6.76 20.70 -16.03
C LEU A 37 6.74 19.19 -16.32
N PRO A 38 7.48 18.65 -17.32
CA PRO A 38 7.47 17.22 -17.59
C PRO A 38 7.95 16.35 -16.40
N ARG A 39 8.88 16.86 -15.59
CA ARG A 39 9.38 16.16 -14.41
C ARG A 39 8.36 16.20 -13.27
N LEU A 40 7.63 17.29 -13.13
CA LEU A 40 6.53 17.41 -12.17
C LEU A 40 5.40 16.45 -12.53
N ASP A 41 5.00 16.41 -13.79
CA ASP A 41 3.96 15.49 -14.29
C ASP A 41 4.35 14.04 -14.05
N PHE A 42 5.59 13.68 -14.34
CA PHE A 42 6.10 12.33 -14.06
C PHE A 42 6.03 12.00 -12.57
N HIS A 43 6.49 12.91 -11.71
CA HIS A 43 6.50 12.70 -10.26
C HIS A 43 5.09 12.50 -9.69
N PHE A 44 4.16 13.38 -10.05
CA PHE A 44 2.77 13.27 -9.58
C PHE A 44 2.09 11.98 -10.05
N ASN A 45 2.25 11.65 -11.33
CA ASN A 45 1.72 10.41 -11.88
C ASN A 45 2.34 9.18 -11.23
N ALA A 46 3.65 9.15 -11.03
CA ALA A 46 4.34 8.04 -10.37
C ALA A 46 3.86 7.83 -8.92
N SER A 47 3.68 8.92 -8.15
CA SER A 47 3.18 8.86 -6.78
C SER A 47 1.77 8.28 -6.69
N LEU A 48 0.86 8.69 -7.59
CA LEU A 48 -0.51 8.20 -7.64
C LEU A 48 -0.58 6.76 -8.17
N ILE A 49 0.23 6.41 -9.17
CA ILE A 49 0.32 5.04 -9.70
C ILE A 49 0.83 4.08 -8.62
N ALA A 50 1.85 4.47 -7.86
CA ALA A 50 2.37 3.65 -6.76
C ALA A 50 1.27 3.33 -5.73
N LEU A 51 0.44 4.30 -5.38
CA LEU A 51 -0.70 4.09 -4.47
C LEU A 51 -1.74 3.14 -5.06
N ASN A 52 -2.07 3.29 -6.35
CA ASN A 52 -3.02 2.42 -7.03
C ASN A 52 -2.51 0.98 -7.17
N LEU A 53 -1.23 0.80 -7.47
CA LEU A 53 -0.61 -0.53 -7.51
C LEU A 53 -0.65 -1.22 -6.14
N ALA A 54 -0.34 -0.49 -5.07
CA ALA A 54 -0.43 -1.02 -3.70
C ALA A 54 -1.87 -1.47 -3.36
N LYS A 55 -2.86 -0.67 -3.69
CA LYS A 55 -4.28 -1.02 -3.53
C LYS A 55 -4.66 -2.27 -4.33
N HIS A 56 -4.22 -2.35 -5.58
CA HIS A 56 -4.50 -3.48 -6.45
C HIS A 56 -3.89 -4.78 -5.92
N GLN A 57 -2.62 -4.75 -5.50
CA GLN A 57 -1.95 -5.92 -4.94
C GLN A 57 -2.65 -6.44 -3.69
N LEU A 58 -3.02 -5.55 -2.78
CA LEU A 58 -3.73 -5.95 -1.57
C LEU A 58 -5.13 -6.50 -1.83
N SER A 59 -5.88 -5.89 -2.76
CA SER A 59 -7.22 -6.39 -3.13
C SER A 59 -7.16 -7.77 -3.79
N SER A 60 -6.10 -8.05 -4.54
CA SER A 60 -5.89 -9.35 -5.18
C SER A 60 -5.54 -10.46 -4.18
N CYS A 61 -4.90 -10.11 -3.06
CA CYS A 61 -4.56 -11.05 -1.99
C CYS A 61 -5.75 -11.38 -1.08
N HIS A 62 -6.79 -10.55 -1.06
CA HIS A 62 -7.95 -10.69 -0.19
C HIS A 62 -9.20 -11.06 -1.00
N SER A 63 -9.31 -12.32 -1.39
CA SER A 63 -10.45 -12.83 -2.18
C SER A 63 -11.71 -13.14 -1.36
N SER A 64 -11.74 -12.89 -0.06
CA SER A 64 -12.95 -13.14 0.76
C SER A 64 -13.70 -11.85 1.08
N ALA A 65 -15.03 -11.93 0.95
CA ALA A 65 -16.03 -10.87 1.00
C ALA A 65 -16.19 -10.10 2.34
N LYS A 66 -15.17 -10.00 3.17
CA LYS A 66 -15.16 -9.11 4.33
C LYS A 66 -14.67 -7.74 3.88
N SER A 67 -15.32 -6.67 4.32
CA SER A 67 -14.96 -5.30 4.00
C SER A 67 -13.47 -5.06 4.20
N PHE A 68 -12.76 -4.93 3.08
CA PHE A 68 -11.32 -4.71 3.09
C PHE A 68 -11.06 -3.23 3.34
N VAL A 69 -10.42 -2.92 4.46
CA VAL A 69 -9.94 -1.57 4.75
C VAL A 69 -8.48 -1.45 4.29
N PHE A 70 -8.25 -0.67 3.25
CA PHE A 70 -6.91 -0.41 2.76
C PHE A 70 -6.13 0.49 3.72
N SER A 71 -4.95 0.04 4.14
CA SER A 71 -3.99 0.85 4.87
C SER A 71 -2.63 0.80 4.16
N ILE A 72 -2.24 1.91 3.55
CA ILE A 72 -0.93 2.03 2.89
C ILE A 72 0.21 1.90 3.90
N CYS A 73 0.02 2.32 5.14
CA CYS A 73 1.00 2.16 6.21
C CYS A 73 1.27 0.69 6.51
N SER A 74 0.21 -0.10 6.67
CA SER A 74 0.33 -1.55 6.90
C SER A 74 0.93 -2.26 5.68
N TYR A 75 0.56 -1.86 4.46
CA TYR A 75 1.14 -2.39 3.24
C TYR A 75 2.66 -2.14 3.18
N LYS A 76 3.10 -0.91 3.41
CA LYS A 76 4.54 -0.58 3.44
C LYS A 76 5.29 -1.37 4.50
N ARG A 77 4.69 -1.59 5.66
CA ARG A 77 5.30 -2.39 6.73
C ARG A 77 5.44 -3.85 6.32
N LEU A 78 4.42 -4.42 5.72
CA LEU A 78 4.43 -5.80 5.23
C LEU A 78 5.50 -6.00 4.16
N GLU A 79 5.60 -5.12 3.18
CA GLU A 79 6.60 -5.20 2.12
C GLU A 79 8.03 -5.00 2.67
N PHE A 80 8.20 -4.11 3.64
CA PHE A 80 9.48 -3.95 4.33
C PHE A 80 9.88 -5.24 5.08
N ASN A 81 8.95 -5.86 5.79
CA ASN A 81 9.22 -7.10 6.52
C ASN A 81 9.59 -8.25 5.56
N LYS A 82 8.92 -8.35 4.42
CA LYS A 82 9.28 -9.32 3.37
C LYS A 82 10.71 -9.09 2.86
N HIS A 83 11.03 -7.86 2.52
CA HIS A 83 12.37 -7.51 2.03
C HIS A 83 13.45 -7.79 3.07
N LEU A 84 13.19 -7.45 4.34
CA LEU A 84 14.12 -7.71 5.44
C LEU A 84 14.33 -9.21 5.64
N LEU A 85 13.27 -10.01 5.58
CA LEU A 85 13.35 -11.46 5.68
C LEU A 85 14.17 -12.07 4.55
N CYS A 86 13.94 -11.65 3.30
CA CYS A 86 14.74 -12.07 2.16
C CYS A 86 16.22 -11.70 2.35
N THR A 87 16.50 -10.51 2.85
CA THR A 87 17.87 -10.07 3.15
C THR A 87 18.54 -10.94 4.20
N PHE A 88 17.84 -11.37 5.23
CA PHE A 88 18.38 -12.30 6.23
C PHE A 88 18.65 -13.69 5.64
N ILE A 89 17.74 -14.22 4.86
CA ILE A 89 17.93 -15.50 4.16
C ILE A 89 19.20 -15.45 3.32
N ASP A 90 19.37 -14.41 2.51
CA ASP A 90 20.51 -14.26 1.59
C ASP A 90 21.82 -14.00 2.32
N LYS A 91 21.81 -13.16 3.35
CA LYS A 91 23.05 -12.74 4.04
C LYS A 91 23.55 -13.72 5.10
N LEU A 92 22.65 -14.53 5.64
CA LEU A 92 22.97 -15.50 6.69
C LEU A 92 22.98 -16.93 6.15
N ASP A 93 22.89 -17.13 4.84
CA ASP A 93 22.86 -18.44 4.16
C ASP A 93 21.83 -19.40 4.80
N LEU A 94 20.64 -18.86 5.12
CA LEU A 94 19.56 -19.63 5.71
C LEU A 94 18.85 -20.47 4.63
N ASP A 95 18.30 -21.62 5.02
CA ASP A 95 17.50 -22.44 4.11
C ASP A 95 16.15 -21.75 3.84
N PRO A 96 15.89 -21.29 2.59
CA PRO A 96 14.65 -20.61 2.24
C PRO A 96 13.41 -21.49 2.47
N ASP A 97 13.48 -22.78 2.19
CA ASP A 97 12.34 -23.68 2.26
C ASP A 97 11.87 -23.89 3.70
N LEU A 98 12.79 -23.98 4.64
CA LEU A 98 12.47 -24.09 6.06
C LEU A 98 11.78 -22.83 6.60
N ILE A 99 12.22 -21.65 6.14
CA ILE A 99 11.68 -20.36 6.60
C ILE A 99 10.36 -20.06 5.94
N LEU A 100 10.24 -20.22 4.62
CA LEU A 100 9.02 -19.87 3.88
C LEU A 100 7.85 -20.82 4.19
N ASN A 101 8.12 -22.06 4.59
CA ASN A 101 7.09 -23.00 5.01
C ASN A 101 6.83 -23.02 6.52
N HIS A 102 7.48 -22.12 7.28
CA HIS A 102 7.31 -22.08 8.73
C HIS A 102 5.92 -21.58 9.13
N PRO A 103 5.21 -22.24 10.08
CA PRO A 103 3.84 -21.88 10.48
C PRO A 103 3.73 -20.46 11.07
N ASN A 104 4.80 -19.94 11.65
CA ASN A 104 4.82 -18.58 12.23
C ASN A 104 5.20 -17.47 11.22
N LEU A 105 5.44 -17.81 9.95
CA LEU A 105 5.80 -16.84 8.93
C LEU A 105 4.79 -15.68 8.80
N PRO A 106 3.46 -15.91 8.79
CA PRO A 106 2.48 -14.81 8.72
C PRO A 106 2.60 -13.82 9.88
N SER A 107 2.92 -14.31 11.07
CA SER A 107 3.14 -13.46 12.26
C SER A 107 4.36 -12.56 12.12
N VAL A 108 5.45 -13.08 11.55
CA VAL A 108 6.67 -12.29 11.27
C VAL A 108 6.40 -11.25 10.21
N LEU A 109 5.75 -11.61 9.11
CA LEU A 109 5.46 -10.68 8.00
C LEU A 109 4.50 -9.57 8.42
N SER A 110 3.54 -9.84 9.28
CA SER A 110 2.56 -8.86 9.78
C SER A 110 3.06 -8.07 10.99
N TYR A 111 4.29 -8.28 11.44
CA TYR A 111 4.82 -7.57 12.60
C TYR A 111 4.80 -6.05 12.42
N GLY A 112 4.18 -5.34 13.36
CA GLY A 112 4.06 -3.89 13.33
C GLY A 112 3.03 -3.35 12.34
N THR A 113 2.21 -4.20 11.72
CA THR A 113 1.04 -3.75 10.96
C THR A 113 -0.10 -3.38 11.90
N LEU A 114 -0.95 -2.44 11.45
CA LEU A 114 -2.15 -2.10 12.21
C LEU A 114 -3.16 -3.25 12.06
N ALA A 115 -3.70 -3.70 13.19
CA ALA A 115 -4.82 -4.63 13.17
C ALA A 115 -6.03 -3.95 12.52
N ALA A 116 -6.63 -4.63 11.58
CA ALA A 116 -7.87 -4.17 10.96
C ALA A 116 -9.05 -4.34 11.91
#